data_a50c81d3abc181fbc103d1c7f3367257
#
_entry.id   a50c81d3abc181fbc103d1c7f3367257
#
_cell.length_a   1.000
_cell.length_b   1.000
_cell.length_c   1.000
_cell.angle_alpha   90.00
_cell.angle_beta   90.00
_cell.angle_gamma   90.00
#
_symmetry.space_group_name_H-M   'P 1'
#
loop_
_entity.id
_entity.type
_entity.pdbx_description
1 polymer ?
#
loop_
_entity_poly.entity_id
_entity_poly.type
_entity_poly.pdbx_seq_one_letter_code
_entity_poly.pdbx_strand_id
1 'polypeptide(L)'
;MQKIICFLIIIASAFPALAQQQLPTGACGLVYLYDNAGNRTKRVYFCNNGPAYPARKAAEPIQQVDALYPNPTTGKFVVTFSRALQKAQVLMMDVNGKTISRFIANGNLIEFDLSSSPGGIYFIRIDDSGNVILKKVVKQ
;
A
#
# COMPACT_ATOMS: atom_id res chain seq x y z
N MET A 1 29.20 -4.68 -57.86
CA MET A 1 27.81 -4.50 -57.39
C MET A 1 27.49 -5.44 -56.20
N GLN A 2 27.84 -6.70 -56.23
CA GLN A 2 27.55 -7.68 -55.16
C GLN A 2 28.13 -7.33 -53.76
N LYS A 3 29.34 -6.75 -53.71
CA LYS A 3 30.00 -6.33 -52.46
C LYS A 3 29.33 -5.14 -51.78
N ILE A 4 28.73 -4.23 -52.55
CA ILE A 4 28.03 -3.05 -52.03
C ILE A 4 26.68 -3.45 -51.43
N ILE A 5 25.99 -4.43 -52.01
CA ILE A 5 24.73 -4.98 -51.53
C ILE A 5 24.92 -5.66 -50.17
N CYS A 6 25.97 -6.44 -49.97
CA CYS A 6 26.30 -7.06 -48.69
C CYS A 6 26.57 -6.03 -47.58
N PHE A 7 27.20 -4.91 -47.90
CA PHE A 7 27.51 -3.85 -46.93
C PHE A 7 26.25 -3.08 -46.49
N LEU A 8 25.31 -2.86 -47.42
CA LEU A 8 24.02 -2.27 -47.13
C LEU A 8 23.12 -3.16 -46.23
N ILE A 9 23.16 -4.48 -46.39
CA ILE A 9 22.42 -5.43 -45.57
C ILE A 9 22.97 -5.45 -44.14
N ILE A 10 24.29 -5.34 -43.95
CA ILE A 10 24.91 -5.31 -42.60
C ILE A 10 24.55 -4.03 -41.85
N ILE A 11 24.45 -2.88 -42.52
CA ILE A 11 24.05 -1.61 -41.88
C ILE A 11 22.57 -1.62 -41.48
N ALA A 12 21.70 -2.28 -42.24
CA ALA A 12 20.27 -2.40 -41.90
C ALA A 12 20.01 -3.28 -40.68
N SER A 13 20.91 -4.18 -40.29
CA SER A 13 20.76 -5.05 -39.12
C SER A 13 21.23 -4.40 -37.80
N ALA A 14 21.81 -3.19 -37.84
CA ALA A 14 22.37 -2.51 -36.66
C ALA A 14 21.40 -1.59 -35.93
N PHE A 15 20.12 -1.54 -36.33
CA PHE A 15 19.12 -0.82 -35.55
C PHE A 15 18.73 -1.66 -34.32
N PRO A 16 18.96 -1.16 -33.10
CA PRO A 16 18.48 -1.83 -31.93
C PRO A 16 16.94 -1.87 -32.01
N ALA A 17 16.39 -3.07 -32.11
CA ALA A 17 14.96 -3.28 -31.96
C ALA A 17 14.60 -2.95 -30.51
N LEU A 18 14.17 -1.71 -30.25
CA LEU A 18 13.56 -1.33 -28.98
C LEU A 18 12.20 -2.06 -28.91
N ALA A 19 12.24 -3.28 -28.43
CA ALA A 19 11.04 -4.02 -28.08
C ALA A 19 10.38 -3.32 -26.87
N GLN A 20 9.61 -2.26 -27.16
CA GLN A 20 8.74 -1.67 -26.16
C GLN A 20 7.57 -2.63 -25.94
N GLN A 21 7.66 -3.40 -24.87
CA GLN A 21 6.58 -4.26 -24.43
C GLN A 21 5.48 -3.36 -23.83
N GLN A 22 4.59 -2.87 -24.69
CA GLN A 22 3.42 -2.12 -24.24
C GLN A 22 2.38 -3.13 -23.75
N LEU A 23 1.83 -2.87 -22.57
CA LEU A 23 0.67 -3.63 -22.10
C LEU A 23 -0.49 -3.46 -23.11
N PRO A 24 -1.19 -4.54 -23.47
CA PRO A 24 -2.39 -4.45 -24.31
C PRO A 24 -3.41 -3.49 -23.70
N THR A 25 -4.21 -2.86 -24.54
CA THR A 25 -5.32 -1.99 -24.10
C THR A 25 -6.29 -2.78 -23.22
N GLY A 26 -6.64 -2.24 -22.05
CA GLY A 26 -7.49 -2.91 -21.06
C GLY A 26 -6.76 -3.85 -20.10
N ALA A 27 -5.46 -4.09 -20.29
CA ALA A 27 -4.69 -4.90 -19.37
C ALA A 27 -4.15 -4.06 -18.21
N CYS A 28 -4.16 -4.66 -17.01
CA CYS A 28 -3.54 -4.08 -15.81
C CYS A 28 -2.38 -4.97 -15.36
N GLY A 29 -1.33 -4.36 -14.83
CA GLY A 29 -0.17 -5.09 -14.36
C GLY A 29 0.71 -4.28 -13.40
N LEU A 30 1.70 -4.96 -12.84
CA LEU A 30 2.73 -4.35 -12.03
C LEU A 30 3.92 -3.98 -12.93
N VAL A 31 4.25 -2.68 -12.94
CA VAL A 31 5.42 -2.15 -13.65
C VAL A 31 6.53 -1.87 -12.64
N TYR A 32 7.72 -2.34 -12.94
CA TYR A 32 8.92 -2.08 -12.16
C TYR A 32 9.83 -1.13 -12.95
N LEU A 33 10.25 -0.06 -12.32
CA LEU A 33 11.21 0.88 -12.89
C LEU A 33 12.59 0.61 -12.28
N TYR A 34 13.61 0.70 -13.13
CA TYR A 34 14.99 0.45 -12.77
C TYR A 34 15.85 1.67 -13.14
N ASP A 35 16.91 1.89 -12.39
CA ASP A 35 17.93 2.88 -12.74
C ASP A 35 18.93 2.32 -13.78
N ASN A 36 19.85 3.18 -14.21
CA ASN A 36 20.87 2.78 -15.19
C ASN A 36 21.86 1.72 -14.67
N ALA A 37 21.91 1.50 -13.35
CA ALA A 37 22.72 0.48 -12.71
C ALA A 37 21.96 -0.84 -12.51
N GLY A 38 20.68 -0.91 -12.95
CA GLY A 38 19.83 -2.10 -12.82
C GLY A 38 19.15 -2.27 -11.46
N ASN A 39 19.21 -1.27 -10.58
CA ASN A 39 18.51 -1.33 -9.31
C ASN A 39 17.03 -0.92 -9.47
N ARG A 40 16.14 -1.66 -8.82
CA ARG A 40 14.72 -1.33 -8.85
C ARG A 40 14.45 -0.06 -8.03
N THR A 41 13.99 1.00 -8.70
CA THR A 41 13.70 2.29 -8.09
C THR A 41 12.24 2.45 -7.70
N LYS A 42 11.32 1.81 -8.46
CA LYS A 42 9.88 1.99 -8.22
C LYS A 42 9.09 0.74 -8.62
N ARG A 43 7.96 0.52 -7.92
CA ARG A 43 6.93 -0.46 -8.28
C ARG A 43 5.60 0.27 -8.39
N VAL A 44 4.96 0.20 -9.54
CA VAL A 44 3.70 0.90 -9.82
C VAL A 44 2.69 -0.11 -10.37
N TYR A 45 1.47 -0.07 -9.89
CA TYR A 45 0.36 -0.74 -10.55
C TYR A 45 -0.17 0.17 -11.66
N PHE A 46 -0.13 -0.32 -12.89
CA PHE A 46 -0.50 0.43 -14.08
C PHE A 46 -1.57 -0.32 -14.85
N CYS A 47 -2.60 0.42 -15.32
CA CYS A 47 -3.61 -0.10 -16.24
C CYS A 47 -3.54 0.68 -17.55
N ASN A 48 -3.38 -0.03 -18.66
CA ASN A 48 -3.47 0.58 -19.98
C ASN A 48 -4.96 0.65 -20.41
N ASN A 49 -5.68 1.62 -19.89
CA ASN A 49 -7.12 1.74 -20.09
C ASN A 49 -7.50 2.27 -21.49
N GLY A 50 -6.52 2.65 -22.31
CA GLY A 50 -6.78 3.25 -23.64
C GLY A 50 -7.56 4.57 -23.54
N PRO A 51 -7.83 5.22 -24.68
CA PRO A 51 -8.52 6.52 -24.71
C PRO A 51 -10.00 6.45 -24.33
N ALA A 52 -10.60 5.27 -24.27
CA ALA A 52 -12.03 5.06 -24.00
C ALA A 52 -12.40 4.88 -22.52
N TYR A 53 -11.42 4.73 -21.64
CA TYR A 53 -11.69 4.59 -20.21
C TYR A 53 -11.41 5.92 -19.50
N PRO A 54 -12.44 6.57 -18.92
CA PRO A 54 -12.18 7.69 -18.02
C PRO A 54 -11.22 7.20 -16.93
N ALA A 55 -10.15 7.94 -16.71
CA ALA A 55 -9.19 7.64 -15.65
C ALA A 55 -10.00 7.30 -14.40
N ARG A 56 -9.89 6.03 -13.94
CA ARG A 56 -10.50 5.64 -12.66
C ARG A 56 -9.97 6.65 -11.66
N LYS A 57 -10.86 7.45 -11.07
CA LYS A 57 -10.48 8.32 -9.94
C LYS A 57 -9.58 7.49 -9.07
N ALA A 58 -8.35 7.95 -8.86
CA ALA A 58 -7.42 7.30 -7.95
C ALA A 58 -8.23 6.97 -6.70
N ALA A 59 -8.26 5.68 -6.33
CA ALA A 59 -8.98 5.27 -5.13
C ALA A 59 -8.57 6.26 -4.04
N GLU A 60 -9.55 6.91 -3.43
CA GLU A 60 -9.27 7.87 -2.36
C GLU A 60 -8.26 7.22 -1.43
N PRO A 61 -7.20 7.94 -1.06
CA PRO A 61 -6.13 7.34 -0.27
C PRO A 61 -6.77 6.67 0.94
N ILE A 62 -6.65 5.33 1.00
CA ILE A 62 -7.04 4.57 2.17
C ILE A 62 -6.44 5.30 3.36
N GLN A 63 -7.29 5.69 4.31
CA GLN A 63 -6.80 6.35 5.53
C GLN A 63 -5.73 5.48 6.16
N GLN A 64 -4.50 5.86 5.97
CA GLN A 64 -3.40 5.22 6.66
C GLN A 64 -3.40 5.74 8.10
N VAL A 65 -3.35 4.83 9.03
CA VAL A 65 -2.90 5.14 10.39
C VAL A 65 -1.47 5.63 10.26
N ASP A 66 -1.25 6.91 10.49
CA ASP A 66 0.07 7.51 10.30
C ASP A 66 1.09 6.93 11.27
N ALA A 67 0.69 6.71 12.51
CA ALA A 67 1.57 6.08 13.47
C ALA A 67 0.80 5.28 14.53
N LEU A 68 1.42 4.18 14.97
CA LEU A 68 1.06 3.45 16.17
C LEU A 68 2.33 3.34 17.01
N TYR A 69 2.38 4.02 18.15
CA TYR A 69 3.59 4.05 18.97
C TYR A 69 3.30 4.21 20.47
N PRO A 70 4.18 3.66 21.31
CA PRO A 70 5.23 2.70 20.96
C PRO A 70 4.65 1.32 20.57
N ASN A 71 5.33 0.61 19.69
CA ASN A 71 5.03 -0.78 19.35
C ASN A 71 6.36 -1.52 19.07
N PRO A 72 6.84 -2.41 19.92
CA PRO A 72 6.20 -2.92 21.14
C PRO A 72 5.93 -1.86 22.22
N THR A 73 4.92 -2.14 23.07
CA THR A 73 4.50 -1.29 24.17
C THR A 73 4.63 -2.00 25.51
N THR A 74 4.86 -1.24 26.59
CA THR A 74 4.77 -1.74 27.98
C THR A 74 3.34 -1.63 28.55
N GLY A 75 2.39 -1.08 27.76
CA GLY A 75 0.99 -0.99 28.16
C GLY A 75 0.26 0.17 27.50
N LYS A 76 0.81 1.38 27.55
CA LYS A 76 0.17 2.56 26.93
C LYS A 76 0.73 2.84 25.56
N PHE A 77 -0.14 3.15 24.61
CA PHE A 77 0.27 3.50 23.26
C PHE A 77 -0.81 4.38 22.59
N VAL A 78 -0.44 4.99 21.50
CA VAL A 78 -1.26 5.95 20.77
C VAL A 78 -1.37 5.52 19.31
N VAL A 79 -2.53 5.75 18.72
CA VAL A 79 -2.76 5.62 17.29
C VAL A 79 -3.17 6.98 16.75
N THR A 80 -2.45 7.47 15.75
CA THR A 80 -2.75 8.72 15.06
C THR A 80 -3.25 8.46 13.64
N PHE A 81 -4.06 9.37 13.13
CA PHE A 81 -4.70 9.27 11.82
C PHE A 81 -4.49 10.57 11.04
N SER A 82 -4.30 10.46 9.75
CA SER A 82 -4.19 11.60 8.82
C SER A 82 -5.51 12.39 8.70
N ARG A 83 -6.64 11.74 9.01
CA ARG A 83 -7.98 12.35 9.02
C ARG A 83 -8.64 12.15 10.38
N ALA A 84 -9.40 13.15 10.81
CA ALA A 84 -10.22 13.01 12.01
C ALA A 84 -11.33 11.95 11.80
N LEU A 85 -11.39 10.99 12.70
CA LEU A 85 -12.45 9.98 12.77
C LEU A 85 -13.76 10.62 13.23
N GLN A 86 -14.87 10.12 12.70
CA GLN A 86 -16.21 10.59 13.07
C GLN A 86 -17.05 9.41 13.56
N LYS A 87 -17.23 9.31 14.89
CA LYS A 87 -17.98 8.23 15.54
C LYS A 87 -17.48 6.83 15.14
N ALA A 88 -16.18 6.67 14.98
CA ALA A 88 -15.58 5.39 14.60
C ALA A 88 -15.75 4.37 15.75
N GLN A 89 -16.19 3.17 15.41
CA GLN A 89 -16.26 2.06 16.35
C GLN A 89 -14.87 1.45 16.51
N VAL A 90 -14.36 1.46 17.72
CA VAL A 90 -13.04 0.88 18.07
C VAL A 90 -13.27 -0.40 18.86
N LEU A 91 -12.64 -1.48 18.40
CA LEU A 91 -12.65 -2.78 19.04
C LEU A 91 -11.21 -3.26 19.22
N MET A 92 -10.82 -3.54 20.45
CA MET A 92 -9.54 -4.16 20.78
C MET A 92 -9.75 -5.60 21.24
N MET A 93 -8.97 -6.53 20.68
CA MET A 93 -9.09 -7.97 20.96
C MET A 93 -7.73 -8.62 21.10
N ASP A 94 -7.68 -9.75 21.80
CA ASP A 94 -6.50 -10.61 21.88
C ASP A 94 -6.41 -11.54 20.64
N VAL A 95 -5.37 -12.39 20.61
CA VAL A 95 -5.13 -13.36 19.53
C VAL A 95 -6.24 -14.40 19.37
N ASN A 96 -7.03 -14.66 20.41
CA ASN A 96 -8.15 -15.59 20.41
C ASN A 96 -9.46 -14.93 19.99
N GLY A 97 -9.44 -13.62 19.66
CA GLY A 97 -10.63 -12.84 19.32
C GLY A 97 -11.46 -12.39 20.53
N LYS A 98 -10.96 -12.59 21.78
CA LYS A 98 -11.62 -12.09 22.97
C LYS A 98 -11.54 -10.57 22.99
N THR A 99 -12.68 -9.92 23.11
CA THR A 99 -12.76 -8.46 23.22
C THR A 99 -12.18 -7.99 24.56
N ILE A 100 -11.22 -7.09 24.49
CA ILE A 100 -10.60 -6.42 25.62
C ILE A 100 -11.31 -5.11 25.92
N SER A 101 -11.55 -4.29 24.87
CA SER A 101 -12.31 -3.05 25.00
C SER A 101 -13.06 -2.73 23.73
N ARG A 102 -14.19 -1.96 23.89
CA ARG A 102 -14.97 -1.43 22.78
C ARG A 102 -15.45 -0.05 23.16
N PHE A 103 -15.26 0.92 22.26
CA PHE A 103 -15.72 2.30 22.46
C PHE A 103 -15.89 3.02 21.11
N ILE A 104 -16.45 4.24 21.15
CA ILE A 104 -16.58 5.11 19.99
C ILE A 104 -15.53 6.22 20.12
N ALA A 105 -14.80 6.45 19.05
CA ALA A 105 -13.75 7.45 18.98
C ALA A 105 -14.07 8.56 17.99
N ASN A 106 -13.58 9.76 18.28
CA ASN A 106 -13.60 10.93 17.41
C ASN A 106 -12.22 11.58 17.41
N GLY A 107 -11.90 12.31 16.34
CA GLY A 107 -10.62 13.02 16.23
C GLY A 107 -9.54 12.21 15.54
N ASN A 108 -8.34 12.71 15.55
CA ASN A 108 -7.20 12.16 14.83
C ASN A 108 -6.18 11.42 15.72
N LEU A 109 -6.49 11.25 17.00
CA LEU A 109 -5.65 10.57 17.97
C LEU A 109 -6.51 9.72 18.90
N ILE A 110 -6.10 8.48 19.13
CA ILE A 110 -6.72 7.57 20.11
C ILE A 110 -5.62 7.03 21.02
N GLU A 111 -5.85 7.15 22.32
CA GLU A 111 -5.00 6.56 23.35
C GLU A 111 -5.58 5.21 23.80
N PHE A 112 -4.68 4.25 24.00
CA PHE A 112 -5.01 2.91 24.46
C PHE A 112 -4.20 2.57 25.69
N ASP A 113 -4.83 1.81 26.59
CA ASP A 113 -4.19 1.30 27.81
C ASP A 113 -4.41 -0.21 27.92
N LEU A 114 -3.32 -0.96 27.81
CA LEU A 114 -3.23 -2.40 28.03
C LEU A 114 -2.48 -2.72 29.33
N SER A 115 -2.24 -1.76 30.22
CA SER A 115 -1.40 -1.95 31.41
C SER A 115 -1.85 -3.14 32.26
N SER A 116 -3.17 -3.35 32.36
CA SER A 116 -3.80 -4.45 33.11
C SER A 116 -3.87 -5.78 32.33
N SER A 117 -3.49 -5.79 31.05
CA SER A 117 -3.58 -6.98 30.20
C SER A 117 -2.24 -7.73 30.20
N PRO A 118 -2.19 -9.05 30.02
CA PRO A 118 -0.94 -9.80 29.94
C PRO A 118 -0.09 -9.38 28.72
N GLY A 119 1.21 -9.69 28.73
CA GLY A 119 2.08 -9.57 27.56
C GLY A 119 1.58 -10.45 26.41
N GLY A 120 1.69 -9.97 25.18
CA GLY A 120 1.19 -10.72 24.02
C GLY A 120 0.85 -9.86 22.83
N ILE A 121 0.16 -10.45 21.87
CA ILE A 121 -0.28 -9.79 20.64
C ILE A 121 -1.75 -9.41 20.76
N TYR A 122 -2.05 -8.18 20.36
CA TYR A 122 -3.39 -7.62 20.36
C TYR A 122 -3.72 -7.04 18.98
N PHE A 123 -5.00 -7.04 18.64
CA PHE A 123 -5.52 -6.45 17.41
C PHE A 123 -6.48 -5.33 17.73
N ILE A 124 -6.37 -4.25 16.98
CA ILE A 124 -7.28 -3.11 17.05
C ILE A 124 -8.01 -3.04 15.72
N ARG A 125 -9.32 -3.14 15.76
CA ARG A 125 -10.20 -2.88 14.61
C ARG A 125 -10.88 -1.54 14.82
N ILE A 126 -10.79 -0.67 13.83
CA ILE A 126 -11.40 0.65 13.83
C ILE A 126 -12.29 0.70 12.59
N ASP A 127 -13.56 0.98 12.78
CA ASP A 127 -14.58 1.07 11.73
C ASP A 127 -15.12 2.49 11.71
N ASP A 128 -14.73 3.26 10.71
CA ASP A 128 -15.17 4.64 10.49
C ASP A 128 -16.04 4.68 9.24
N SER A 129 -17.35 4.61 9.44
CA SER A 129 -18.35 4.69 8.37
C SER A 129 -18.15 3.66 7.25
N GLY A 130 -17.80 2.41 7.63
CA GLY A 130 -17.56 1.31 6.68
C GLY A 130 -16.10 1.20 6.20
N ASN A 131 -15.23 2.14 6.58
CA ASN A 131 -13.79 2.02 6.35
C ASN A 131 -13.14 1.31 7.55
N VAL A 132 -12.70 0.07 7.34
CA VAL A 132 -12.16 -0.77 8.41
C VAL A 132 -10.65 -0.75 8.39
N ILE A 133 -10.04 -0.35 9.50
CA ILE A 133 -8.59 -0.34 9.73
C ILE A 133 -8.28 -1.42 10.77
N LEU A 134 -7.34 -2.30 10.47
CA LEU A 134 -6.84 -3.32 11.40
C LEU A 134 -5.36 -3.11 11.69
N LYS A 135 -5.00 -3.05 12.97
CA LYS A 135 -3.62 -2.89 13.43
C LYS A 135 -3.26 -3.94 14.47
N LYS A 136 -1.99 -4.35 14.43
CA LYS A 136 -1.39 -5.27 15.39
C LYS A 136 -0.53 -4.50 16.39
N VAL A 137 -0.69 -4.81 17.67
CA VAL A 137 0.10 -4.28 18.80
C VAL A 137 0.78 -5.44 19.50
N VAL A 138 2.02 -5.25 19.88
CA VAL A 138 2.81 -6.20 20.69
C VAL A 138 3.02 -5.57 22.06
N LYS A 139 2.49 -6.21 23.10
CA LYS A 139 2.78 -5.84 24.49
C LYS A 139 3.88 -6.72 25.06
N GLN A 140 4.90 -6.09 25.63
CA GLN A 140 5.98 -6.72 26.40
C GLN A 140 5.66 -6.75 27.89
#